data_274bbe03eb8d774402e0a67a846e9d56
#
_entry.id   274bbe03eb8d774402e0a67a846e9d56
#
_cell.length_a   1.000
_cell.length_b   1.000
_cell.length_c   1.000
_cell.angle_alpha   90.00
_cell.angle_beta   90.00
_cell.angle_gamma   90.00
#
_symmetry.space_group_name_H-M   'P 1'
#
loop_
_entity.id
_entity.type
_entity.pdbx_description
1 polymer ?
#
loop_
_entity_poly.entity_id
_entity_poly.type
_entity_poly.pdbx_seq_one_letter_code
_entity_poly.pdbx_strand_id
1 'polypeptide(L)'
;ILSDETKCQLSIRNSVTEKWNTELIWGLSSRSDAHLQSLCMTRVGAYPNNMWGGQEMLNPTMEATNLYYTKNGVPMDEDKTWNYADRFKVKMHTNEQPYELASYYETIQMNFDREPRFYANIGFDGCTWYQYNCPSDSEKDIWTAKNRAGQAQGKLGTNSYTTTGYWTKKL
;
A
#
# COMPACT_ATOMS: atom_id res chain seq x y z
N ILE A 1 4.77 -14.64 -14.47
CA ILE A 1 3.63 -13.93 -15.11
C ILE A 1 2.89 -13.24 -14.00
N LEU A 2 2.59 -11.94 -14.17
CA LEU A 2 1.86 -11.16 -13.19
C LEU A 2 0.35 -11.41 -13.30
N SER A 3 -0.34 -11.38 -12.15
CA SER A 3 -1.81 -11.38 -12.08
C SER A 3 -2.40 -10.11 -12.70
N ASP A 4 -3.67 -10.12 -13.01
CA ASP A 4 -4.36 -8.95 -13.54
C ASP A 4 -4.54 -7.88 -12.46
N GLU A 5 -4.69 -8.26 -11.19
CA GLU A 5 -4.69 -7.37 -10.03
C GLU A 5 -3.38 -6.58 -9.93
N THR A 6 -2.24 -7.28 -9.99
CA THR A 6 -0.91 -6.64 -9.94
C THR A 6 -0.69 -5.73 -11.15
N LYS A 7 -1.04 -6.17 -12.36
CA LYS A 7 -0.97 -5.32 -13.57
C LYS A 7 -1.80 -4.04 -13.44
N CYS A 8 -3.02 -4.15 -12.92
CA CYS A 8 -3.89 -3.01 -12.68
C CYS A 8 -3.26 -2.03 -11.68
N GLN A 9 -2.73 -2.51 -10.55
CA GLN A 9 -2.05 -1.68 -9.58
C GLN A 9 -0.82 -0.98 -10.17
N LEU A 10 -0.01 -1.68 -10.95
CA LEU A 10 1.17 -1.09 -11.62
C LEU A 10 0.77 -0.03 -12.62
N SER A 11 -0.26 -0.27 -13.43
CA SER A 11 -0.78 0.72 -14.38
C SER A 11 -1.19 2.02 -13.68
N ILE A 12 -1.89 1.92 -12.55
CA ILE A 12 -2.28 3.09 -11.74
C ILE A 12 -1.06 3.82 -11.17
N ARG A 13 -0.05 3.08 -10.68
CA ARG A 13 1.20 3.67 -10.17
C ARG A 13 1.99 4.35 -11.28
N ASN A 14 2.10 3.72 -12.45
CA ASN A 14 2.85 4.22 -13.59
C ASN A 14 2.34 5.58 -14.08
N SER A 15 1.08 5.92 -13.86
CA SER A 15 0.54 7.25 -14.21
C SER A 15 1.29 8.42 -13.53
N VAL A 16 2.02 8.16 -12.43
CA VAL A 16 2.84 9.18 -11.74
C VAL A 16 4.32 8.85 -11.69
N THR A 17 4.71 7.57 -11.82
CA THR A 17 6.11 7.15 -11.70
C THR A 17 6.81 7.01 -13.04
N GLU A 18 6.06 6.76 -14.11
CA GLU A 18 6.63 6.62 -15.44
C GLU A 18 6.86 8.00 -16.08
N LYS A 19 8.12 8.26 -16.41
CA LYS A 19 8.50 9.49 -17.12
C LYS A 19 7.91 9.48 -18.53
N TRP A 20 7.27 10.58 -18.92
CA TRP A 20 6.68 10.76 -20.25
C TRP A 20 5.50 9.81 -20.55
N ASN A 21 4.72 9.44 -19.56
CA ASN A 21 3.47 8.72 -19.77
C ASN A 21 2.45 9.61 -20.54
N THR A 22 1.44 8.96 -21.12
CA THR A 22 0.45 9.63 -21.98
C THR A 22 -0.51 10.58 -21.24
N GLU A 23 -0.56 10.50 -19.92
CA GLU A 23 -1.39 11.37 -19.07
C GLU A 23 -0.66 12.66 -18.68
N LEU A 24 0.65 12.74 -18.91
CA LEU A 24 1.47 13.86 -18.51
C LEU A 24 1.27 15.06 -19.46
N ILE A 25 0.64 16.13 -18.97
CA ILE A 25 0.48 17.38 -19.71
C ILE A 25 1.73 18.26 -19.58
N TRP A 26 2.30 18.34 -18.37
CA TRP A 26 3.50 19.10 -18.08
C TRP A 26 4.23 18.50 -16.88
N GLY A 27 5.54 18.35 -16.99
CA GLY A 27 6.37 17.77 -15.94
C GLY A 27 7.75 18.40 -15.87
N LEU A 28 8.32 18.44 -14.66
CA LEU A 28 9.69 18.85 -14.40
C LEU A 28 10.64 17.67 -14.61
N SER A 29 11.15 17.51 -15.83
CA SER A 29 11.93 16.34 -16.24
C SER A 29 13.37 16.28 -15.72
N SER A 30 13.88 17.39 -15.20
CA SER A 30 15.29 17.51 -14.77
C SER A 30 15.52 17.14 -13.31
N ARG A 31 14.47 16.84 -12.55
CA ARG A 31 14.58 16.55 -11.12
C ARG A 31 14.26 15.09 -10.80
N SER A 32 15.13 14.47 -10.02
CA SER A 32 14.87 13.19 -9.38
C SER A 32 14.51 13.47 -7.92
N ASP A 33 13.33 13.01 -7.48
CA ASP A 33 12.87 13.24 -6.11
C ASP A 33 12.91 11.97 -5.25
N ALA A 34 14.09 11.38 -5.17
CA ALA A 34 14.36 10.23 -4.29
C ALA A 34 14.08 10.58 -2.81
N HIS A 35 14.16 11.86 -2.44
CA HIS A 35 13.87 12.31 -1.08
C HIS A 35 12.37 12.20 -0.78
N LEU A 36 11.50 12.62 -1.70
CA LEU A 36 10.05 12.47 -1.53
C LEU A 36 9.65 11.00 -1.41
N GLN A 37 10.20 10.14 -2.24
CA GLN A 37 9.98 8.69 -2.13
C GLN A 37 10.41 8.16 -0.76
N SER A 38 11.58 8.56 -0.27
CA SER A 38 12.07 8.18 1.05
C SER A 38 11.13 8.63 2.17
N LEU A 39 10.54 9.82 2.08
CA LEU A 39 9.59 10.32 3.07
C LEU A 39 8.26 9.55 3.07
N CYS A 40 7.84 9.04 1.92
CA CYS A 40 6.57 8.34 1.74
C CYS A 40 6.65 6.84 2.01
N MET A 41 7.76 6.22 1.62
CA MET A 41 7.93 4.77 1.70
C MET A 41 8.05 4.28 3.13
N THR A 42 7.53 3.08 3.35
CA THR A 42 7.81 2.31 4.56
C THR A 42 9.23 1.73 4.53
N ARG A 43 9.74 1.35 5.68
CA ARG A 43 11.01 0.65 5.80
C ARG A 43 10.98 -0.68 5.06
N VAL A 44 12.02 -0.93 4.28
CA VAL A 44 12.26 -2.24 3.67
C VAL A 44 13.23 -3.01 4.55
N GLY A 45 12.77 -4.05 5.21
CA GLY A 45 13.56 -4.86 6.11
C GLY A 45 13.43 -4.52 7.60
N ALA A 46 14.14 -5.29 8.44
CA ALA A 46 14.07 -5.18 9.90
C ALA A 46 15.12 -4.21 10.46
N TYR A 47 14.72 -3.38 11.40
CA TYR A 47 15.64 -2.59 12.22
C TYR A 47 16.54 -3.53 13.07
N PRO A 48 17.81 -3.20 13.34
CA PRO A 48 18.53 -1.97 13.01
C PRO A 48 19.34 -2.02 11.71
N ASN A 49 19.37 -3.13 11.01
CA ASN A 49 20.34 -3.39 9.94
C ASN A 49 19.98 -2.79 8.58
N ASN A 50 18.78 -2.23 8.43
CA ASN A 50 18.33 -1.66 7.17
C ASN A 50 17.92 -0.20 7.32
N MET A 51 18.92 0.68 7.40
CA MET A 51 18.75 2.14 7.47
C MET A 51 18.38 2.76 6.11
N TRP A 52 18.33 1.99 5.04
CA TRP A 52 18.03 2.42 3.67
C TRP A 52 16.55 2.23 3.33
N GLY A 53 15.68 2.42 4.29
CA GLY A 53 14.23 2.38 4.10
C GLY A 53 13.60 3.76 4.10
N GLY A 54 12.32 3.80 3.81
CA GLY A 54 11.51 4.98 3.89
C GLY A 54 11.50 5.56 5.31
N GLN A 55 11.33 6.86 5.38
CA GLN A 55 11.27 7.57 6.66
C GLN A 55 9.86 7.54 7.25
N GLU A 56 8.87 7.12 6.49
CA GLU A 56 7.47 6.97 6.91
C GLU A 56 6.85 8.26 7.49
N MET A 57 7.28 9.42 6.99
CA MET A 57 6.89 10.73 7.54
C MET A 57 5.67 11.33 6.85
N LEU A 58 5.47 11.06 5.55
CA LEU A 58 4.34 11.55 4.77
C LEU A 58 3.29 10.44 4.63
N ASN A 59 2.34 10.45 5.55
CA ASN A 59 1.33 9.42 5.66
C ASN A 59 -0.05 9.97 5.29
N PRO A 60 -0.86 9.23 4.52
CA PRO A 60 -2.25 9.60 4.29
C PRO A 60 -3.03 9.50 5.62
N THR A 61 -3.97 10.40 5.80
CA THR A 61 -4.89 10.33 6.93
C THR A 61 -5.90 9.20 6.74
N MET A 62 -6.53 8.77 7.82
CA MET A 62 -7.65 7.81 7.74
C MET A 62 -8.79 8.37 6.88
N GLU A 63 -9.04 9.67 6.95
CA GLU A 63 -10.05 10.34 6.12
C GLU A 63 -9.72 10.22 4.62
N ALA A 64 -8.46 10.42 4.24
CA ALA A 64 -8.03 10.22 2.87
C ALA A 64 -8.24 8.76 2.40
N THR A 65 -8.07 7.77 3.28
CA THR A 65 -8.33 6.37 2.96
C THR A 65 -9.82 6.04 2.85
N ASN A 66 -10.69 6.78 3.55
CA ASN A 66 -12.14 6.65 3.45
C ASN A 66 -12.70 7.12 2.10
N LEU A 67 -12.00 8.01 1.39
CA LEU A 67 -12.43 8.51 0.08
C LEU A 67 -12.36 7.45 -1.04
N TYR A 68 -11.63 6.37 -0.83
CA TYR A 68 -11.59 5.26 -1.78
C TYR A 68 -12.85 4.42 -1.67
N TYR A 69 -13.33 3.92 -2.80
CA TYR A 69 -14.54 3.11 -2.89
C TYR A 69 -14.32 1.64 -2.52
N THR A 70 -15.41 0.93 -2.33
CA THR A 70 -15.42 -0.54 -2.29
C THR A 70 -15.11 -1.10 -3.67
N LYS A 71 -14.86 -2.39 -3.78
CA LYS A 71 -14.70 -3.10 -5.06
C LYS A 71 -15.90 -2.99 -6.00
N ASN A 72 -17.05 -2.59 -5.48
CA ASN A 72 -18.28 -2.37 -6.24
C ASN A 72 -18.36 -0.95 -6.82
N GLY A 73 -17.35 -0.09 -6.60
CA GLY A 73 -17.34 1.30 -7.06
C GLY A 73 -18.33 2.21 -6.29
N VAL A 74 -18.63 1.87 -5.04
CA VAL A 74 -19.57 2.60 -4.17
C VAL A 74 -18.81 3.10 -2.95
N PRO A 75 -19.13 4.30 -2.40
CA PRO A 75 -18.59 4.72 -1.10
C PRO A 75 -18.85 3.67 -0.02
N MET A 76 -17.90 3.49 0.91
CA MET A 76 -17.98 2.39 1.90
C MET A 76 -19.23 2.45 2.78
N ASP A 77 -19.69 3.63 3.13
CA ASP A 77 -20.86 3.86 3.97
C ASP A 77 -22.20 3.71 3.22
N GLU A 78 -22.16 3.75 1.89
CA GLU A 78 -23.32 3.58 1.02
C GLU A 78 -23.44 2.14 0.46
N ASP A 79 -22.36 1.36 0.48
CA ASP A 79 -22.36 0.00 -0.03
C ASP A 79 -23.04 -0.97 0.93
N LYS A 80 -24.25 -1.38 0.58
CA LYS A 80 -25.07 -2.32 1.38
C LYS A 80 -24.46 -3.71 1.52
N THR A 81 -23.51 -4.07 0.66
CA THR A 81 -22.84 -5.39 0.71
C THR A 81 -21.55 -5.35 1.53
N TRP A 82 -21.09 -4.16 1.90
CA TRP A 82 -19.91 -3.92 2.69
C TRP A 82 -20.29 -3.45 4.10
N ASN A 83 -19.83 -4.14 5.13
CA ASN A 83 -20.26 -3.83 6.51
C ASN A 83 -19.47 -2.66 7.09
N TYR A 84 -19.95 -1.44 6.91
CA TYR A 84 -19.35 -0.21 7.40
C TYR A 84 -19.24 -0.15 8.93
N ALA A 85 -20.20 -0.70 9.67
CA ALA A 85 -20.18 -0.70 11.14
C ALA A 85 -18.99 -1.47 11.70
N ASP A 86 -18.56 -2.51 11.02
CA ASP A 86 -17.46 -3.39 11.44
C ASP A 86 -16.11 -3.02 10.81
N ARG A 87 -15.98 -1.87 10.13
CA ARG A 87 -14.78 -1.46 9.40
C ARG A 87 -13.47 -1.51 10.18
N PHE A 88 -13.53 -1.37 11.49
CA PHE A 88 -12.36 -1.46 12.39
C PHE A 88 -12.17 -2.82 13.04
N LYS A 89 -13.05 -3.78 12.82
CA LYS A 89 -12.87 -5.14 13.32
C LYS A 89 -11.75 -5.84 12.56
N VAL A 90 -10.98 -6.61 13.29
CA VAL A 90 -9.93 -7.45 12.71
C VAL A 90 -10.56 -8.60 11.94
N LYS A 91 -10.04 -8.85 10.74
CA LYS A 91 -10.47 -9.93 9.85
C LYS A 91 -9.24 -10.64 9.31
N MET A 92 -9.30 -11.96 9.21
CA MET A 92 -8.29 -12.79 8.59
C MET A 92 -8.44 -12.79 7.07
N HIS A 93 -7.35 -12.54 6.34
CA HIS A 93 -7.29 -12.80 4.90
C HIS A 93 -6.98 -14.29 4.68
N THR A 94 -7.96 -15.01 4.17
CA THR A 94 -7.89 -16.47 4.01
C THR A 94 -7.53 -16.90 2.57
N ASN A 95 -7.40 -15.95 1.65
CA ASN A 95 -7.02 -16.26 0.28
C ASN A 95 -5.51 -16.61 0.21
N GLU A 96 -5.19 -17.64 -0.55
CA GLU A 96 -3.80 -18.03 -0.83
C GLU A 96 -3.09 -17.07 -1.78
N GLN A 97 -3.86 -16.21 -2.49
CA GLN A 97 -3.33 -15.26 -3.45
C GLN A 97 -3.04 -13.92 -2.78
N PRO A 98 -1.76 -13.54 -2.62
CA PRO A 98 -1.36 -12.36 -1.85
C PRO A 98 -1.28 -11.08 -2.70
N TYR A 99 -2.13 -10.90 -3.72
CA TYR A 99 -2.00 -9.77 -4.65
C TYR A 99 -2.27 -8.40 -4.04
N GLU A 100 -3.14 -8.34 -3.05
CA GLU A 100 -3.55 -7.11 -2.37
C GLU A 100 -3.17 -7.12 -0.89
N LEU A 101 -3.40 -8.26 -0.24
CA LEU A 101 -3.12 -8.53 1.17
C LEU A 101 -2.31 -9.81 1.32
N ALA A 102 -1.48 -9.85 2.34
CA ALA A 102 -0.74 -11.06 2.71
C ALA A 102 -1.67 -12.23 2.97
N SER A 103 -1.32 -13.40 2.46
CA SER A 103 -2.04 -14.64 2.72
C SER A 103 -1.99 -14.97 4.21
N TYR A 104 -3.11 -15.43 4.75
CA TYR A 104 -3.26 -15.82 6.15
C TYR A 104 -2.79 -14.76 7.15
N TYR A 105 -3.08 -13.49 6.84
CA TYR A 105 -2.75 -12.36 7.68
C TYR A 105 -4.01 -11.64 8.16
N GLU A 106 -3.97 -11.18 9.41
CA GLU A 106 -5.07 -10.41 9.99
C GLU A 106 -4.82 -8.91 9.82
N THR A 107 -5.82 -8.19 9.36
CA THR A 107 -5.84 -6.73 9.36
C THR A 107 -7.27 -6.24 9.58
N ILE A 108 -7.51 -4.93 9.62
CA ILE A 108 -8.86 -4.42 9.83
C ILE A 108 -9.73 -4.57 8.58
N GLN A 109 -11.04 -4.76 8.77
CA GLN A 109 -12.02 -4.90 7.67
C GLN A 109 -11.94 -3.77 6.65
N MET A 110 -11.56 -2.57 7.08
CA MET A 110 -11.42 -1.40 6.23
C MET A 110 -10.43 -1.58 5.07
N ASN A 111 -9.50 -2.53 5.17
CA ASN A 111 -8.50 -2.82 4.16
C ASN A 111 -8.95 -3.89 3.14
N PHE A 112 -10.15 -4.46 3.31
CA PHE A 112 -10.67 -5.53 2.45
C PHE A 112 -11.70 -5.01 1.46
N ASP A 113 -11.79 -5.68 0.33
CA ASP A 113 -12.85 -5.47 -0.67
C ASP A 113 -12.90 -4.01 -1.17
N ARG A 114 -11.74 -3.41 -1.39
CA ARG A 114 -11.59 -2.04 -1.88
C ARG A 114 -11.34 -2.00 -3.39
N GLU A 115 -11.53 -0.84 -3.99
CA GLU A 115 -11.21 -0.61 -5.39
C GLU A 115 -9.70 -0.75 -5.69
N PRO A 116 -9.28 -1.09 -6.92
CA PRO A 116 -7.86 -1.25 -7.25
C PRO A 116 -6.98 -0.03 -6.96
N ARG A 117 -7.55 1.20 -7.07
CA ARG A 117 -6.83 2.44 -6.73
C ARG A 117 -6.41 2.50 -5.27
N PHE A 118 -7.21 1.93 -4.35
CA PHE A 118 -6.82 1.84 -2.95
C PHE A 118 -5.53 1.04 -2.80
N TYR A 119 -5.50 -0.17 -3.33
CA TYR A 119 -4.33 -1.06 -3.23
C TYR A 119 -3.10 -0.55 -3.98
N ALA A 120 -3.30 0.24 -5.03
CA ALA A 120 -2.20 0.86 -5.78
C ALA A 120 -1.58 2.06 -5.05
N ASN A 121 -2.40 2.85 -4.34
CA ASN A 121 -1.98 4.15 -3.80
C ASN A 121 -1.69 4.13 -2.29
N ILE A 122 -2.31 3.22 -1.56
CA ILE A 122 -2.28 3.17 -0.09
C ILE A 122 -1.58 1.91 0.39
N GLY A 123 -0.56 2.09 1.21
CA GLY A 123 0.03 1.01 2.01
C GLY A 123 -0.62 0.95 3.39
N PHE A 124 -0.81 -0.24 3.92
CA PHE A 124 -1.43 -0.51 5.22
C PHE A 124 -0.89 -1.80 5.84
N ASP A 125 -1.25 -2.10 7.07
CA ASP A 125 -0.82 -3.33 7.75
C ASP A 125 -1.34 -4.58 7.05
N GLY A 126 -0.41 -5.41 6.57
CA GLY A 126 -0.71 -6.60 5.77
C GLY A 126 -0.79 -6.37 4.26
N CYS A 127 -0.57 -5.14 3.76
CA CYS A 127 -0.60 -4.91 2.32
C CYS A 127 0.57 -5.55 1.60
N THR A 128 0.31 -5.98 0.36
CA THR A 128 1.32 -6.48 -0.55
C THR A 128 1.94 -5.33 -1.33
N TRP A 129 3.26 -5.34 -1.43
CA TRP A 129 4.01 -4.36 -2.19
C TRP A 129 4.81 -5.07 -3.28
N TYR A 130 4.37 -4.93 -4.51
CA TYR A 130 5.08 -5.48 -5.65
C TYR A 130 6.29 -4.58 -6.00
N GLN A 131 7.46 -5.20 -6.13
CA GLN A 131 8.67 -4.53 -6.59
C GLN A 131 8.80 -4.72 -8.11
N TYR A 132 9.02 -3.63 -8.82
CA TYR A 132 9.01 -3.59 -10.29
C TYR A 132 9.97 -4.60 -10.97
N ASN A 133 11.06 -4.94 -10.32
CA ASN A 133 12.06 -5.88 -10.84
C ASN A 133 11.82 -7.33 -10.42
N CYS A 134 10.73 -7.62 -9.71
CA CYS A 134 10.39 -9.00 -9.37
C CYS A 134 9.84 -9.75 -10.60
N PRO A 135 10.24 -11.01 -10.82
CA PRO A 135 9.83 -11.80 -11.98
C PRO A 135 8.35 -12.22 -11.94
N SER A 136 7.76 -12.26 -10.76
CA SER A 136 6.36 -12.65 -10.55
C SER A 136 5.77 -11.95 -9.33
N ASP A 137 4.48 -12.09 -9.13
CA ASP A 137 3.75 -11.68 -7.93
C ASP A 137 3.39 -12.88 -7.03
N SER A 138 4.16 -13.94 -7.12
CA SER A 138 4.08 -15.05 -6.17
C SER A 138 4.55 -14.61 -4.77
N GLU A 139 4.13 -15.32 -3.74
CA GLU A 139 4.51 -15.02 -2.35
C GLU A 139 6.01 -14.89 -2.12
N LYS A 140 6.83 -15.55 -2.95
CA LYS A 140 8.29 -15.50 -2.87
C LYS A 140 8.89 -14.21 -3.45
N ASP A 141 8.18 -13.57 -4.36
CA ASP A 141 8.67 -12.45 -5.16
C ASP A 141 8.06 -11.11 -4.73
N ILE A 142 7.12 -11.15 -3.81
CA ILE A 142 6.45 -9.95 -3.29
C ILE A 142 6.89 -9.66 -1.87
N TRP A 143 6.74 -8.41 -1.49
CA TRP A 143 7.00 -7.96 -0.14
C TRP A 143 5.70 -7.56 0.56
N THR A 144 5.57 -7.93 1.82
CA THR A 144 4.41 -7.61 2.66
C THR A 144 4.80 -6.66 3.77
N ALA A 145 4.11 -5.53 3.87
CA ALA A 145 4.28 -4.59 4.97
C ALA A 145 3.53 -5.08 6.22
N LYS A 146 4.23 -5.17 7.36
CA LYS A 146 3.68 -5.61 8.64
C LYS A 146 3.95 -4.57 9.71
N ASN A 147 2.90 -3.87 10.15
CA ASN A 147 2.98 -2.65 10.96
C ASN A 147 2.59 -2.82 12.43
N ARG A 148 2.33 -4.01 12.89
CA ARG A 148 2.01 -4.24 14.32
C ARG A 148 3.25 -4.05 15.20
N ALA A 149 3.03 -3.77 16.47
CA ALA A 149 4.12 -3.68 17.44
C ALA A 149 5.01 -4.93 17.41
N GLY A 150 6.31 -4.73 17.29
CA GLY A 150 7.29 -5.80 17.19
C GLY A 150 7.50 -6.38 15.78
N GLN A 151 6.73 -5.92 14.78
CA GLN A 151 6.93 -6.33 13.38
C GLN A 151 7.87 -5.36 12.63
N ALA A 152 8.30 -5.77 11.43
CA ALA A 152 9.37 -5.10 10.69
C ALA A 152 9.09 -3.63 10.39
N GLN A 153 7.85 -3.25 10.09
CA GLN A 153 7.43 -1.88 9.80
C GLN A 153 6.71 -1.23 10.97
N GLY A 154 6.53 -1.94 12.08
CA GLY A 154 5.95 -1.41 13.31
C GLY A 154 6.84 -0.37 13.97
N LYS A 155 6.28 0.38 14.92
CA LYS A 155 7.02 1.38 15.69
C LYS A 155 8.19 0.74 16.45
N LEU A 156 9.39 1.11 16.05
CA LEU A 156 10.65 0.70 16.68
C LEU A 156 11.43 1.96 17.11
N GLY A 157 11.17 2.44 18.29
CA GLY A 157 11.81 3.67 18.80
C GLY A 157 11.05 4.95 18.47
N THR A 158 11.77 6.05 18.17
CA THR A 158 11.19 7.39 18.01
C THR A 158 11.05 7.84 16.57
N ASN A 159 11.68 7.14 15.62
CA ASN A 159 11.77 7.55 14.21
C ASN A 159 11.29 6.44 13.29
N SER A 160 10.95 6.84 12.05
CA SER A 160 10.62 5.93 10.95
C SER A 160 9.48 4.96 11.28
N TYR A 161 8.31 5.52 11.57
CA TYR A 161 7.05 4.79 11.71
C TYR A 161 5.89 5.64 11.20
N THR A 162 4.87 5.00 10.65
CA THR A 162 3.67 5.72 10.26
C THR A 162 2.88 6.16 11.49
N THR A 163 2.45 7.43 11.49
CA THR A 163 1.62 8.00 12.56
C THR A 163 0.14 7.68 12.41
N THR A 164 -0.28 7.31 11.19
CA THR A 164 -1.69 7.06 10.85
C THR A 164 -2.01 5.58 10.64
N GLY A 165 -1.00 4.71 10.58
CA GLY A 165 -1.15 3.31 10.22
C GLY A 165 -1.17 3.05 8.70
N TYR A 166 -1.05 4.09 7.89
CA TYR A 166 -1.06 4.03 6.43
C TYR A 166 0.19 4.65 5.84
N TRP A 167 0.53 4.26 4.60
CA TRP A 167 1.63 4.82 3.83
C TRP A 167 1.17 5.25 2.45
N THR A 168 1.89 6.18 1.85
CA THR A 168 1.73 6.52 0.43
C THR A 168 2.49 5.50 -0.41
N LYS A 169 1.77 4.67 -1.16
CA LYS A 169 2.33 3.58 -1.97
C LYS A 169 2.57 3.97 -3.43
N LYS A 170 1.93 5.03 -3.90
CA LYS A 170 1.91 5.43 -5.31
C LYS A 170 3.24 5.98 -5.83
N LEU A 171 4.15 6.42 -4.96
CA LEU A 171 5.43 7.04 -5.30
C LEU A 171 6.59 6.05 -5.33
#